data_c0830ddaa4c7ab7cc45b4c0addc3b0fc
#
_entry.id   c0830ddaa4c7ab7cc45b4c0addc3b0fc
#
_cell.length_a   1.000
_cell.length_b   1.000
_cell.length_c   1.000
_cell.angle_alpha   90.00
_cell.angle_beta   90.00
_cell.angle_gamma   90.00
#
_symmetry.space_group_name_H-M   'P 1'
#
loop_
_entity.id
_entity.type
_entity.pdbx_description
1 polymer ?
#
loop_
_entity_poly.entity_id
_entity_poly.type
_entity_poly.pdbx_seq_one_letter_code
_entity_poly.pdbx_strand_id
1 'polypeptide(L)'
;MVEYKQGTIHCTRGDTGTLRFKHKVNGVPYTFKVGDKLVLTVKPKNGFDKEAVAMRITTTVTEPTEICPIVITKEDSTIGGLINKEATYWYDVVLNEGQTILGYDESGPKEFILYPESGE
;
A
#
# COMPACT_ATOMS: atom_id res chain seq x y z
N MET A 1 -8.93 0.30 -11.33
CA MET A 1 -7.58 -0.27 -11.44
C MET A 1 -6.90 -0.20 -10.09
N VAL A 2 -6.39 -1.31 -9.63
CA VAL A 2 -5.49 -1.37 -8.47
C VAL A 2 -4.35 -2.29 -8.86
N GLU A 3 -3.15 -1.73 -9.06
CA GLU A 3 -2.01 -2.49 -9.56
C GLU A 3 -0.71 -2.08 -8.87
N TYR A 4 0.19 -3.03 -8.71
CA TYR A 4 1.55 -2.82 -8.23
C TYR A 4 2.53 -3.11 -9.37
N LYS A 5 3.34 -2.12 -9.71
CA LYS A 5 4.35 -2.25 -10.78
C LYS A 5 5.64 -1.57 -10.36
N GLN A 6 6.71 -2.35 -10.28
CA GLN A 6 8.06 -1.81 -10.06
C GLN A 6 8.15 -0.82 -8.88
N GLY A 7 7.53 -1.17 -7.76
CA GLY A 7 7.56 -0.34 -6.56
C GLY A 7 6.52 0.76 -6.49
N THR A 8 5.73 0.97 -7.55
CA THR A 8 4.69 1.98 -7.57
C THR A 8 3.32 1.32 -7.54
N ILE A 9 2.44 1.83 -6.68
CA ILE A 9 1.04 1.41 -6.66
C ILE A 9 0.23 2.38 -7.53
N HIS A 10 -0.56 1.83 -8.44
CA HIS A 10 -1.48 2.58 -9.29
C HIS A 10 -2.89 2.23 -8.89
N CYS A 11 -3.68 3.23 -8.53
CA CYS A 11 -5.04 3.00 -8.05
C CYS A 11 -5.99 4.05 -8.60
N THR A 12 -7.10 3.60 -9.18
CA THR A 12 -8.18 4.51 -9.56
C THR A 12 -9.06 4.76 -8.33
N ARG A 13 -9.32 6.02 -8.04
CA ARG A 13 -10.15 6.43 -6.90
C ARG A 13 -11.51 5.72 -6.96
N GLY A 14 -11.91 5.10 -5.87
CA GLY A 14 -13.17 4.38 -5.78
C GLY A 14 -13.15 2.94 -6.26
N ASP A 15 -12.02 2.47 -6.83
CA ASP A 15 -11.91 1.09 -7.27
C ASP A 15 -11.52 0.14 -6.14
N THR A 16 -11.82 -1.13 -6.36
CA THR A 16 -11.42 -2.21 -5.46
C THR A 16 -10.36 -3.06 -6.13
N GLY A 17 -9.56 -3.72 -5.32
CA GLY A 17 -8.57 -4.65 -5.84
C GLY A 17 -7.75 -5.26 -4.72
N THR A 18 -6.87 -6.18 -5.09
CA THR A 18 -5.99 -6.85 -4.16
C THR A 18 -4.55 -6.68 -4.60
N LEU A 19 -3.72 -6.18 -3.68
CA LEU A 19 -2.27 -6.12 -3.85
C LEU A 19 -1.67 -7.33 -3.15
N ARG A 20 -0.63 -7.91 -3.74
CA ARG A 20 0.03 -9.09 -3.19
C ARG A 20 1.49 -8.76 -2.94
N PHE A 21 1.91 -8.92 -1.70
CA PHE A 21 3.26 -8.58 -1.28
C PHE A 21 4.06 -9.81 -0.87
N LYS A 22 5.34 -9.79 -1.23
CA LYS A 22 6.32 -10.78 -0.83
C LYS A 22 7.41 -10.08 -0.04
N HIS A 23 8.09 -10.82 0.80
CA HIS A 23 9.21 -10.31 1.57
C HIS A 23 10.38 -11.28 1.46
N LYS A 24 11.59 -10.75 1.39
CA LYS A 24 12.82 -11.56 1.41
C LYS A 24 13.69 -11.12 2.56
N VAL A 25 14.30 -12.08 3.21
CA VAL A 25 15.30 -11.85 4.26
C VAL A 25 16.60 -12.45 3.78
N ASN A 26 17.62 -11.60 3.58
CA ASN A 26 18.93 -12.04 3.06
C ASN A 26 18.80 -12.84 1.76
N GLY A 27 17.91 -12.41 0.86
CA GLY A 27 17.70 -13.07 -0.42
C GLY A 27 16.83 -14.33 -0.37
N VAL A 28 16.38 -14.74 0.81
CA VAL A 28 15.54 -15.92 0.98
C VAL A 28 14.07 -15.49 1.15
N PRO A 29 13.12 -16.09 0.41
CA PRO A 29 11.72 -15.77 0.58
C PRO A 29 11.27 -15.99 2.03
N TYR A 30 10.59 -15.01 2.58
CA TYR A 30 10.01 -15.10 3.92
C TYR A 30 8.63 -15.73 3.84
N THR A 31 8.36 -16.71 4.69
CA THR A 31 7.03 -17.27 4.84
C THR A 31 6.32 -16.55 5.98
N PHE A 32 5.28 -15.80 5.63
CA PHE A 32 4.46 -15.12 6.64
C PHE A 32 3.80 -16.16 7.53
N LYS A 33 3.79 -15.90 8.82
CA LYS A 33 3.26 -16.82 9.84
C LYS A 33 1.89 -16.38 10.29
N VAL A 34 1.12 -17.34 10.80
CA VAL A 34 -0.17 -17.02 11.42
C VAL A 34 0.03 -15.97 12.51
N GLY A 35 -0.75 -14.89 12.45
CA GLY A 35 -0.65 -13.78 13.39
C GLY A 35 0.23 -12.64 12.92
N ASP A 36 1.03 -12.81 11.88
CA ASP A 36 1.80 -11.69 11.31
C ASP A 36 0.83 -10.64 10.78
N LYS A 37 1.17 -9.37 10.97
CA LYS A 37 0.37 -8.24 10.51
C LYS A 37 1.14 -7.42 9.49
N LEU A 38 0.54 -7.22 8.34
CA LEU A 38 1.03 -6.30 7.33
C LEU A 38 0.18 -5.05 7.34
N VAL A 39 0.82 -3.89 7.41
CA VAL A 39 0.12 -2.59 7.42
C VAL A 39 0.60 -1.78 6.23
N LEU A 40 -0.34 -1.50 5.31
CA LEU A 40 -0.14 -0.55 4.23
C LEU A 40 -0.59 0.83 4.71
N THR A 41 0.30 1.80 4.66
CA THR A 41 -0.01 3.19 5.02
C THR A 41 0.27 4.08 3.81
N VAL A 42 -0.71 4.87 3.41
CA VAL A 42 -0.59 5.84 2.32
C VAL A 42 -0.74 7.24 2.89
N LYS A 43 0.22 8.10 2.57
CA LYS A 43 0.28 9.48 3.08
C LYS A 43 0.34 10.49 1.94
N PRO A 44 -0.18 11.71 2.15
CA PRO A 44 0.02 12.79 1.18
C PRO A 44 1.50 13.02 0.91
N LYS A 45 1.84 13.31 -0.34
CA LYS A 45 3.24 13.46 -0.79
C LYS A 45 4.07 14.43 0.06
N ASN A 46 3.45 15.48 0.56
CA ASN A 46 4.15 16.50 1.36
C ASN A 46 3.96 16.31 2.86
N GLY A 47 3.39 15.17 3.27
CA GLY A 47 3.06 14.93 4.66
C GLY A 47 4.24 14.43 5.46
N PHE A 48 4.92 15.33 6.17
CA PHE A 48 5.85 14.94 7.23
C PHE A 48 5.11 14.70 8.55
N ASP A 49 3.83 15.02 8.58
CA ASP A 49 2.99 14.82 9.74
C ASP A 49 2.66 13.34 9.86
N LYS A 50 3.03 12.73 10.98
CA LYS A 50 2.77 11.31 11.23
C LYS A 50 1.28 10.99 11.29
N GLU A 51 0.44 11.98 11.52
CA GLU A 51 -1.01 11.81 11.61
C GLU A 51 -1.72 12.04 10.29
N ALA A 52 -1.03 12.57 9.28
CA ALA A 52 -1.61 12.82 7.97
C ALA A 52 -1.65 11.52 7.16
N VAL A 53 -2.56 10.62 7.51
CA VAL A 53 -2.74 9.33 6.83
C VAL A 53 -3.95 9.41 5.93
N ALA A 54 -3.76 9.12 4.63
CA ALA A 54 -4.85 9.08 3.67
C ALA A 54 -5.54 7.71 3.66
N MET A 55 -4.74 6.64 3.84
CA MET A 55 -5.26 5.27 3.84
C MET A 55 -4.38 4.42 4.76
N ARG A 56 -4.99 3.55 5.55
CA ARG A 56 -4.27 2.55 6.33
C ARG A 56 -5.06 1.25 6.33
N ILE A 57 -4.41 0.19 5.89
CA ILE A 57 -5.03 -1.13 5.83
C ILE A 57 -4.14 -2.11 6.57
N THR A 58 -4.72 -2.82 7.54
CA THR A 58 -4.04 -3.87 8.29
C THR A 58 -4.57 -5.22 7.85
N THR A 59 -3.66 -6.11 7.46
CA THR A 59 -4.01 -7.49 7.12
C THR A 59 -3.30 -8.42 8.10
N THR A 60 -4.07 -9.32 8.72
CA THR A 60 -3.53 -10.35 9.60
C THR A 60 -3.47 -11.67 8.85
N VAL A 61 -2.30 -12.29 8.86
CA VAL A 61 -2.07 -13.58 8.21
C VAL A 61 -2.77 -14.68 9.00
N THR A 62 -3.61 -15.46 8.33
CA THR A 62 -4.39 -16.55 8.95
C THR A 62 -3.84 -17.93 8.63
N GLU A 63 -3.03 -18.03 7.57
CA GLU A 63 -2.39 -19.29 7.16
C GLU A 63 -0.98 -18.97 6.69
N PRO A 64 0.01 -19.85 6.91
CA PRO A 64 1.36 -19.61 6.40
C PRO A 64 1.34 -19.39 4.88
N THR A 65 2.00 -18.35 4.42
CA THR A 65 2.06 -18.01 2.99
C THR A 65 3.28 -17.18 2.67
N GLU A 66 3.81 -17.32 1.48
CA GLU A 66 4.88 -16.45 0.98
C GLU A 66 4.34 -15.19 0.32
N ILE A 67 3.03 -15.15 0.05
CA ILE A 67 2.37 -14.01 -0.59
C ILE A 67 1.25 -13.53 0.32
N CYS A 68 1.36 -12.30 0.82
CA CYS A 68 0.33 -11.70 1.67
C CYS A 68 -0.55 -10.77 0.84
N PRO A 69 -1.86 -11.03 0.74
CA PRO A 69 -2.76 -10.14 0.02
C PRO A 69 -3.19 -8.98 0.92
N ILE A 70 -3.25 -7.78 0.34
CA ILE A 70 -3.87 -6.63 0.98
C ILE A 70 -5.02 -6.18 0.09
N VAL A 71 -6.23 -6.23 0.62
CA VAL A 71 -7.44 -5.89 -0.12
C VAL A 71 -7.75 -4.41 0.06
N ILE A 72 -7.85 -3.70 -1.06
CA ILE A 72 -8.27 -2.30 -1.07
C ILE A 72 -9.75 -2.27 -1.42
N THR A 73 -10.58 -1.76 -0.52
CA THR A 73 -12.01 -1.61 -0.74
C THR A 73 -12.31 -0.27 -1.42
N LYS A 74 -13.54 -0.11 -1.88
CA LYS A 74 -13.99 1.15 -2.44
C LYS A 74 -13.82 2.30 -1.44
N GLU A 75 -14.15 2.06 -0.18
CA GLU A 75 -13.99 3.08 0.87
C GLU A 75 -12.53 3.46 1.06
N ASP A 76 -11.63 2.47 1.07
CA ASP A 76 -10.20 2.71 1.23
C ASP A 76 -9.66 3.61 0.12
N SER A 77 -10.06 3.37 -1.13
CA SER A 77 -9.53 4.08 -2.29
C SER A 77 -10.23 5.41 -2.56
N THR A 78 -11.36 5.69 -1.88
CA THR A 78 -12.07 6.97 -2.00
C THR A 78 -11.41 8.00 -1.09
N ILE A 79 -10.15 8.32 -1.38
CA ILE A 79 -9.34 9.25 -0.58
C ILE A 79 -9.24 10.61 -1.26
N GLY A 80 -9.06 11.64 -0.45
CA GLY A 80 -9.05 13.02 -0.93
C GLY A 80 -10.41 13.44 -1.48
N GLY A 81 -10.45 14.55 -2.17
CA GLY A 81 -11.65 14.99 -2.88
C GLY A 81 -11.67 14.46 -4.32
N LEU A 82 -12.69 14.85 -5.07
CA LEU A 82 -12.72 14.57 -6.50
C LEU A 82 -11.53 15.23 -7.18
N ILE A 83 -10.86 14.48 -8.04
CA ILE A 83 -9.69 14.95 -8.76
C ILE A 83 -9.95 14.83 -10.26
N ASN A 84 -9.33 15.73 -11.03
CA ASN A 84 -9.43 15.74 -12.49
C ASN A 84 -8.12 15.37 -13.17
N LYS A 85 -7.11 15.06 -12.39
CA LYS A 85 -5.81 14.59 -12.87
C LYS A 85 -5.22 13.66 -11.80
N GLU A 86 -4.17 12.93 -12.15
CA GLU A 86 -3.53 12.03 -11.19
C GLU A 86 -2.94 12.80 -10.01
N ALA A 87 -2.98 12.18 -8.85
CA ALA A 87 -2.39 12.69 -7.61
C ALA A 87 -1.39 11.68 -7.07
N THR A 88 -0.28 12.18 -6.55
CA THR A 88 0.78 11.32 -6.02
C THR A 88 0.79 11.36 -4.50
N TYR A 89 0.80 10.15 -3.93
CA TYR A 89 0.96 9.91 -2.49
C TYR A 89 2.18 9.05 -2.28
N TRP A 90 2.63 8.95 -1.04
CA TRP A 90 3.68 8.01 -0.63
C TRP A 90 3.07 6.87 0.16
N TYR A 91 3.70 5.69 0.09
CA TYR A 91 3.25 4.57 0.90
C TYR A 91 4.41 3.80 1.49
N ASP A 92 4.10 3.06 2.55
CA ASP A 92 4.98 2.01 3.06
C ASP A 92 4.16 0.78 3.45
N VAL A 93 4.84 -0.35 3.55
CA VAL A 93 4.28 -1.60 4.05
C VAL A 93 5.18 -2.09 5.17
N VAL A 94 4.60 -2.26 6.35
CA VAL A 94 5.33 -2.61 7.57
C VAL A 94 4.84 -3.95 8.10
N LEU A 95 5.78 -4.82 8.42
CA LEU A 95 5.51 -6.13 9.03
C LEU A 95 5.68 -6.02 10.54
N ASN A 96 4.64 -6.39 11.30
CA ASN A 96 4.67 -6.48 12.77
C ASN A 96 5.17 -5.22 13.48
N GLU A 97 4.78 -4.06 12.96
CA GLU A 97 5.09 -2.73 13.53
C GLU A 97 6.57 -2.36 13.56
N GLY A 98 7.46 -3.27 13.26
CA GLY A 98 8.89 -3.01 13.42
C GLY A 98 9.73 -3.16 12.18
N GLN A 99 9.20 -3.75 11.13
CA GLN A 99 10.00 -4.06 9.95
C GLN A 99 9.36 -3.55 8.67
N THR A 100 9.97 -2.53 8.07
CA THR A 100 9.52 -2.01 6.78
C THR A 100 9.96 -2.96 5.68
N ILE A 101 9.01 -3.53 4.97
CA ILE A 101 9.29 -4.40 3.82
C ILE A 101 9.27 -3.65 2.49
N LEU A 102 8.51 -2.56 2.42
CA LEU A 102 8.52 -1.61 1.31
C LEU A 102 8.36 -0.21 1.90
N GLY A 103 9.17 0.73 1.45
CA GLY A 103 9.09 2.09 1.94
C GLY A 103 10.23 2.94 1.41
N TYR A 104 10.52 4.03 2.10
CA TYR A 104 11.61 4.91 1.73
C TYR A 104 12.94 4.15 1.88
N ASP A 105 13.67 4.03 0.79
CA ASP A 105 14.97 3.36 0.77
C ASP A 105 15.96 4.20 -0.05
N GLU A 106 17.09 3.62 -0.41
CA GLU A 106 18.12 4.31 -1.19
C GLU A 106 17.64 4.79 -2.55
N SER A 107 16.56 4.22 -3.07
CA SER A 107 15.93 4.66 -4.32
C SER A 107 14.91 5.79 -4.08
N GLY A 108 14.72 6.23 -2.84
CA GLY A 108 13.78 7.26 -2.47
C GLY A 108 12.43 6.72 -2.01
N PRO A 109 11.42 7.58 -1.90
CA PRO A 109 10.11 7.18 -1.44
C PRO A 109 9.39 6.30 -2.47
N LYS A 110 8.50 5.45 -1.98
CA LYS A 110 7.63 4.64 -2.84
C LYS A 110 6.35 5.40 -3.11
N GLU A 111 5.96 5.49 -4.36
CA GLU A 111 4.82 6.28 -4.78
C GLU A 111 3.55 5.46 -4.90
N PHE A 112 2.44 6.07 -4.48
CA PHE A 112 1.09 5.61 -4.70
C PHE A 112 0.40 6.66 -5.56
N ILE A 113 0.06 6.30 -6.80
CA ILE A 113 -0.54 7.24 -7.75
C ILE A 113 -2.03 6.98 -7.81
N LEU A 114 -2.81 8.00 -7.47
CA LEU A 114 -4.27 7.95 -7.48
C LEU A 114 -4.78 8.61 -8.77
N TYR A 115 -5.55 7.86 -9.55
CA TYR A 115 -6.14 8.36 -10.80
C TYR A 115 -7.58 8.78 -10.59
N PRO A 116 -8.07 9.73 -11.41
CA PRO A 116 -9.46 10.15 -11.33
C PRO A 116 -10.42 8.98 -11.58
N GLU A 117 -11.57 9.02 -10.89
CA GLU A 117 -12.66 8.10 -11.19
C GLU A 117 -13.11 8.31 -12.64
N SER A 118 -13.57 7.23 -13.30
CA SER A 118 -14.16 7.41 -14.60
C SER A 118 -15.41 8.28 -14.47
N GLY A 119 -15.46 9.35 -15.25
CA GLY A 119 -16.51 10.35 -15.13
C GLY A 119 -17.83 9.92 -15.74
N GLU A 120 -18.60 9.24 -14.98
CA GLU A 120 -19.92 8.85 -15.46
C GLU A 120 -21.04 9.53 -14.74
#